data_5c0203dc9dafe608c3be9cc766425591
#
_entry.id   5c0203dc9dafe608c3be9cc766425591
#
_cell.length_a   1.000
_cell.length_b   1.000
_cell.length_c   1.000
_cell.angle_alpha   90.00
_cell.angle_beta   90.00
_cell.angle_gamma   90.00
#
_symmetry.space_group_name_H-M   'P 1'
#
loop_
_entity.id
_entity.type
_entity.pdbx_description
1 polymer ?
#
loop_
_entity_poly.entity_id
_entity_poly.type
_entity_poly.pdbx_seq_one_letter_code
_entity_poly.pdbx_strand_id
1 'polypeptide(L)' 'MEENEFREKLNKALDALPENQRTTFLLNRIDGKKYAEIAEMEDVSVKAIEKRMHLALKTLREQIDGI' A
#
# COMPACT_ATOMS: atom_id res chain seq x y z
N MET A 1 2.07 23.53 3.39
CA MET A 1 0.72 23.43 3.90
C MET A 1 -0.09 22.40 3.13
N GLU A 2 -0.21 22.55 1.83
CA GLU A 2 -0.91 21.54 1.02
C GLU A 2 -0.22 20.19 1.10
N GLU A 3 1.11 20.19 1.15
CA GLU A 3 1.87 18.96 1.28
C GLU A 3 1.56 18.25 2.58
N ASN A 4 1.37 19.01 3.66
CA ASN A 4 1.05 18.43 4.96
C ASN A 4 -0.34 17.80 4.98
N GLU A 5 -1.30 18.44 4.33
CA GLU A 5 -2.65 17.90 4.25
C GLU A 5 -2.68 16.59 3.47
N PHE A 6 -2.00 16.56 2.32
CA PHE A 6 -1.92 15.34 1.53
C PHE A 6 -1.23 14.22 2.30
N ARG A 7 -0.14 14.57 2.98
CA ARG A 7 0.63 13.62 3.76
C ARG A 7 -0.19 13.04 4.91
N GLU A 8 -0.97 13.88 5.57
CA GLU A 8 -1.86 13.43 6.64
C GLU A 8 -2.92 12.49 6.11
N LYS A 9 -3.53 12.83 4.98
CA LYS A 9 -4.53 11.97 4.36
C LYS A 9 -3.95 10.63 3.96
N LEU A 10 -2.74 10.66 3.39
CA LEU A 10 -2.07 9.43 2.99
C LEU A 10 -1.75 8.57 4.21
N ASN A 11 -1.25 9.17 5.29
CA ASN A 11 -0.93 8.43 6.50
C ASN A 11 -2.18 7.80 7.11
N LYS A 12 -3.29 8.53 7.14
CA LYS A 12 -4.55 7.99 7.65
C LYS A 12 -5.04 6.84 6.78
N ALA A 13 -4.92 6.99 5.47
CA ALA A 13 -5.33 5.96 4.54
C ALA A 13 -4.48 4.69 4.72
N LEU A 14 -3.18 4.87 4.90
CA LEU A 14 -2.28 3.74 5.15
C LEU A 14 -2.63 3.04 6.45
N ASP A 15 -2.97 3.81 7.49
CA ASP A 15 -3.37 3.23 8.77
C ASP A 15 -4.66 2.43 8.66
N ALA A 16 -5.51 2.75 7.69
CA ALA A 16 -6.76 2.03 7.46
C ALA A 16 -6.53 0.69 6.76
N LEU A 17 -5.35 0.48 6.18
CA LEU A 17 -5.04 -0.78 5.50
C LEU A 17 -4.75 -1.89 6.50
N PRO A 18 -5.17 -3.14 6.21
CA PRO A 18 -4.68 -4.27 6.96
C PRO A 18 -3.16 -4.32 6.90
N GLU A 19 -2.55 -4.86 7.95
CA GLU A 19 -1.10 -4.85 8.07
C GLU A 19 -0.39 -5.43 6.84
N ASN A 20 -0.86 -6.56 6.33
CA ASN A 20 -0.21 -7.20 5.19
C ASN A 20 -0.29 -6.35 3.93
N GLN A 21 -1.38 -5.64 3.71
CA GLN A 21 -1.53 -4.75 2.57
C GLN A 21 -0.63 -3.52 2.72
N ARG A 22 -0.59 -2.96 3.91
CA ARG A 22 0.23 -1.79 4.20
C ARG A 22 1.71 -2.12 4.02
N THR A 23 2.17 -3.23 4.58
CA THR A 23 3.56 -3.65 4.46
C THR A 23 3.94 -3.87 3.00
N THR A 24 3.10 -4.58 2.26
CA THR A 24 3.35 -4.85 0.83
C THR A 24 3.42 -3.54 0.04
N PHE A 25 2.49 -2.64 0.29
CA PHE A 25 2.47 -1.35 -0.39
C PHE A 25 3.74 -0.54 -0.12
N LEU A 26 4.15 -0.47 1.14
CA LEU A 26 5.33 0.30 1.52
C LEU A 26 6.60 -0.31 0.95
N LEU A 27 6.72 -1.63 0.96
CA LEU A 27 7.89 -2.30 0.38
C LEU A 27 8.03 -1.98 -1.11
N ASN A 28 6.91 -1.92 -1.81
CA ASN A 28 6.94 -1.63 -3.23
C ASN A 28 7.18 -0.13 -3.51
N ARG A 29 6.44 0.74 -2.84
CA ARG A 29 6.44 2.17 -3.16
C ARG A 29 7.58 2.94 -2.51
N ILE A 30 7.99 2.57 -1.32
CA ILE A 30 9.06 3.29 -0.60
C ILE A 30 10.39 2.61 -0.83
N ASP A 31 10.47 1.30 -0.61
CA ASP A 31 11.72 0.56 -0.73
C ASP A 31 12.05 0.14 -2.16
N GLY A 32 11.09 0.29 -3.08
CA GLY A 32 11.33 -0.02 -4.49
C GLY A 32 11.45 -1.50 -4.79
N LYS A 33 10.93 -2.36 -3.91
CA LYS A 33 10.99 -3.79 -4.13
C LYS A 33 10.02 -4.22 -5.23
N LYS A 34 10.45 -5.17 -6.04
CA LYS A 34 9.59 -5.75 -7.06
C LYS A 34 8.65 -6.76 -6.43
N TYR A 35 7.52 -7.00 -7.08
CA TYR A 35 6.53 -7.95 -6.58
C TYR A 35 7.13 -9.32 -6.28
N ALA A 36 8.01 -9.81 -7.17
CA ALA A 36 8.64 -11.10 -6.96
C ALA A 36 9.51 -11.11 -5.70
N GLU A 37 10.20 -10.00 -5.45
CA GLU A 37 11.03 -9.87 -4.25
C GLU A 37 10.16 -9.86 -2.98
N ILE A 38 9.05 -9.12 -3.03
CA ILE A 38 8.15 -9.03 -1.90
C ILE A 38 7.51 -10.40 -1.63
N ALA A 39 7.11 -11.09 -2.69
CA ALA A 39 6.52 -12.43 -2.58
C ALA A 39 7.48 -13.37 -1.87
N GLU A 40 8.75 -13.32 -2.23
CA GLU A 40 9.77 -14.14 -1.61
C GLU A 40 9.98 -13.76 -0.15
N MET A 41 10.04 -12.47 0.14
CA MET A 41 10.23 -11.97 1.50
C MET A 41 9.08 -12.38 2.42
N GLU A 42 7.86 -12.38 1.92
CA GLU A 42 6.68 -12.68 2.73
C GLU A 42 6.20 -14.11 2.58
N ASP A 43 6.95 -14.92 1.82
CA ASP A 43 6.64 -16.34 1.62
C ASP A 43 5.24 -16.57 1.08
N VAL A 44 4.88 -15.80 0.05
CA VAL A 44 3.60 -15.92 -0.63
C VAL A 44 3.82 -15.87 -2.14
N SER A 45 2.79 -16.15 -2.92
CA SER A 45 2.90 -16.10 -4.38
C SER A 45 2.89 -14.66 -4.89
N VAL A 46 3.41 -14.46 -6.10
CA VAL A 46 3.35 -13.16 -6.76
C VAL A 46 1.89 -12.72 -6.94
N LYS A 47 1.00 -13.67 -7.24
CA LYS A 47 -0.42 -13.38 -7.38
C LYS A 47 -1.00 -12.81 -6.10
N ALA A 48 -0.57 -13.34 -4.95
CA ALA A 48 -1.03 -12.82 -3.66
C ALA A 48 -0.57 -11.37 -3.47
N ILE A 49 0.66 -11.07 -3.88
CA ILE A 49 1.18 -9.70 -3.80
C ILE A 49 0.39 -8.77 -4.72
N GLU A 50 0.11 -9.22 -5.95
CA GLU A 50 -0.70 -8.44 -6.89
C GLU A 50 -2.05 -8.09 -6.29
N LYS A 51 -2.68 -9.08 -5.66
CA LYS A 51 -3.98 -8.87 -5.02
C LYS A 51 -3.88 -7.88 -3.87
N ARG A 52 -2.86 -8.02 -3.02
CA ARG A 52 -2.64 -7.10 -1.91
C ARG A 52 -2.44 -5.67 -2.39
N MET A 53 -1.65 -5.49 -3.44
CA MET A 53 -1.43 -4.17 -4.01
C MET A 53 -2.71 -3.59 -4.61
N HIS A 54 -3.47 -4.42 -5.31
CA HIS A 54 -4.73 -3.99 -5.88
C HIS A 54 -5.69 -3.49 -4.79
N LEU A 55 -5.84 -4.27 -3.72
CA LEU A 55 -6.71 -3.91 -2.62
C LEU A 55 -6.20 -2.68 -1.87
N ALA A 56 -4.89 -2.60 -1.67
CA ALA A 56 -4.29 -1.43 -1.02
C ALA A 56 -4.56 -0.16 -1.82
N LEU A 57 -4.31 -0.21 -3.12
CA LEU A 57 -4.52 0.95 -3.99
C LEU A 57 -5.99 1.35 -4.05
N LYS A 58 -6.89 0.36 -4.08
CA LYS A 58 -8.31 0.62 -4.07
C LYS A 58 -8.72 1.35 -2.79
N THR A 59 -8.29 0.86 -1.64
CA THR A 59 -8.61 1.47 -0.36
C THR A 59 -8.01 2.88 -0.26
N LEU A 60 -6.76 3.05 -0.66
CA LEU A 60 -6.12 4.36 -0.63
C LEU A 60 -6.86 5.36 -1.52
N ARG A 61 -7.27 4.93 -2.70
CA ARG A 61 -8.02 5.79 -3.61
C ARG A 61 -9.35 6.22 -2.99
N GLU A 62 -10.08 5.28 -2.39
CA GLU A 62 -11.34 5.57 -1.74
C GLU A 62 -11.17 6.55 -0.58
N GLN A 63 -10.12 6.38 0.21
CA GLN A 63 -9.86 7.25 1.35
C GLN A 63 -9.42 8.65 0.92
N ILE A 64 -8.68 8.77 -0.15
CA ILE A 64 -8.13 10.05 -0.59
C ILE A 64 -9.10 10.77 -1.51
N ASP A 65 -9.66 10.06 -2.51
CA ASP A 65 -10.52 10.66 -3.52
C ASP A 65 -11.99 10.73 -3.09
N GLY A 66 -12.38 9.91 -2.15
CA GLY A 66 -13.78 9.85 -1.66
C GLY A 66 -14.16 11.00 -0.76
N ILE A 67 -13.30 11.97 -0.65
CA ILE A 67 -13.53 13.16 0.17
C ILE A 67 -14.02 14.34 -0.70
#